data_3e901258a1bd61fb7e8bad49147b34b4
#
_entry.id   3e901258a1bd61fb7e8bad49147b34b4
#
_cell.length_a   1.000
_cell.length_b   1.000
_cell.length_c   1.000
_cell.angle_alpha   90.00
_cell.angle_beta   90.00
_cell.angle_gamma   90.00
#
_symmetry.space_group_name_H-M   'P 1'
#
loop_
_entity.id
_entity.type
_entity.pdbx_description
1 polymer ?
#
loop_
_entity_poly.entity_id
_entity_poly.type
_entity_poly.pdbx_seq_one_letter_code
_entity_poly.pdbx_strand_id
1 'polypeptide(L)'
;MPAPTKDLALDNVRVLTHSAIRIASQDDAVLYFDPFQLTEAPHDADAIFITHDHYDHFSPEDAVKVLKESTVVIAPESCAANVHEKLGIAVLGMKPGDTAFVGKAVPDGSEDPRICVEAVRAYNVEPERLGFHPKDNDWLGYVVTVDGVRYYVSGDTDQNEDNLQVTCDVALIPIGGTYTFDAAQAAAFVNAIRPQAVVPTHYGTAVGTKDAVDDFIPLVERGVQTMVKMEWPDLG
;
A
#
# COMPACT_ATOMS: atom_id res chain seq x y z
N MET A 1 4.49 -1.50 -30.44
CA MET A 1 3.39 -2.42 -30.08
C MET A 1 3.30 -2.35 -28.57
N PRO A 2 2.11 -2.16 -27.96
CA PRO A 2 1.99 -2.28 -26.52
C PRO A 2 2.42 -3.70 -26.13
N ALA A 3 3.12 -3.82 -24.98
CA ALA A 3 3.46 -5.12 -24.40
C ALA A 3 2.16 -5.92 -24.22
N PRO A 4 2.18 -7.27 -24.35
CA PRO A 4 1.01 -8.06 -24.06
C PRO A 4 0.58 -7.79 -22.62
N THR A 5 -0.69 -7.41 -22.44
CA THR A 5 -1.30 -7.28 -21.11
C THR A 5 -1.16 -8.62 -20.42
N LYS A 6 -0.38 -8.68 -19.33
CA LYS A 6 -0.41 -9.82 -18.41
C LYS A 6 -1.85 -9.95 -17.93
N ASP A 7 -2.41 -11.15 -17.99
CA ASP A 7 -3.69 -11.42 -17.34
C ASP A 7 -3.46 -11.39 -15.82
N LEU A 8 -3.72 -10.24 -15.22
CA LEU A 8 -3.51 -10.01 -13.80
C LEU A 8 -4.76 -10.49 -13.05
N ALA A 9 -4.80 -11.77 -12.67
CA ALA A 9 -5.88 -12.32 -11.88
C ALA A 9 -5.96 -11.68 -10.48
N LEU A 10 -4.83 -11.20 -9.93
CA LEU A 10 -4.67 -10.61 -8.60
C LEU A 10 -5.26 -11.46 -7.45
N ASP A 11 -5.29 -12.79 -7.61
CA ASP A 11 -5.77 -13.70 -6.56
C ASP A 11 -4.87 -13.67 -5.32
N ASN A 12 -3.64 -13.20 -5.50
CA ASN A 12 -2.64 -12.99 -4.45
C ASN A 12 -2.79 -11.68 -3.69
N VAL A 13 -3.72 -10.80 -4.09
CA VAL A 13 -3.98 -9.49 -3.46
C VAL A 13 -5.30 -9.53 -2.71
N ARG A 14 -5.27 -9.15 -1.43
CA ARG A 14 -6.44 -8.96 -0.58
C ARG A 14 -6.40 -7.55 0.04
N VAL A 15 -7.54 -6.90 0.15
CA VAL A 15 -7.74 -5.71 0.97
C VAL A 15 -8.61 -6.13 2.13
N LEU A 16 -7.97 -6.42 3.27
CA LEU A 16 -8.60 -7.03 4.44
C LEU A 16 -9.61 -6.09 5.08
N THR A 17 -9.22 -4.83 5.19
CA THR A 17 -10.09 -3.70 5.59
C THR A 17 -9.35 -2.40 5.30
N HIS A 18 -10.06 -1.31 5.07
CA HIS A 18 -9.50 0.04 4.94
C HIS A 18 -8.29 0.10 3.99
N SER A 19 -7.08 0.32 4.54
CA SER A 19 -5.79 0.26 3.85
C SER A 19 -4.96 -0.96 4.22
N ALA A 20 -5.51 -1.91 4.99
CA ALA A 20 -4.84 -3.14 5.34
C ALA A 20 -4.80 -4.08 4.13
N ILE A 21 -3.66 -4.12 3.46
CA ILE A 21 -3.46 -4.90 2.23
C ILE A 21 -2.54 -6.08 2.53
N ARG A 22 -2.87 -7.25 1.95
CA ARG A 22 -2.01 -8.43 1.94
C ARG A 22 -1.69 -8.82 0.51
N ILE A 23 -0.40 -8.98 0.21
CA ILE A 23 0.10 -9.50 -1.07
C ILE A 23 0.95 -10.74 -0.79
N ALA A 24 0.62 -11.85 -1.45
CA ALA A 24 1.41 -13.09 -1.35
C ALA A 24 2.18 -13.33 -2.66
N SER A 25 3.43 -13.82 -2.57
CA SER A 25 4.19 -14.25 -3.73
C SER A 25 3.91 -15.72 -4.05
N GLN A 26 4.31 -16.15 -5.25
CA GLN A 26 4.23 -17.56 -5.67
C GLN A 26 5.13 -18.48 -4.82
N ASP A 27 6.17 -17.94 -4.22
CA ASP A 27 7.11 -18.63 -3.33
C ASP A 27 6.75 -18.46 -1.84
N ASP A 28 5.47 -18.22 -1.53
CA ASP A 28 4.90 -18.10 -0.20
C ASP A 28 5.41 -16.93 0.66
N ALA A 29 6.09 -15.92 0.09
CA ALA A 29 6.39 -14.71 0.83
C ALA A 29 5.11 -13.87 0.99
N VAL A 30 4.88 -13.36 2.20
CA VAL A 30 3.67 -12.63 2.58
C VAL A 30 4.01 -11.21 3.01
N LEU A 31 3.44 -10.24 2.32
CA LEU A 31 3.59 -8.81 2.59
C LEU A 31 2.29 -8.23 3.14
N TYR A 32 2.39 -7.46 4.20
CA TYR A 32 1.29 -6.66 4.72
C TYR A 32 1.62 -5.17 4.61
N PHE A 33 0.61 -4.37 4.27
CA PHE A 33 0.66 -2.92 4.31
C PHE A 33 -0.40 -2.44 5.28
N ASP A 34 -0.03 -1.52 6.16
CA ASP A 34 -0.91 -0.84 7.10
C ASP A 34 -1.91 -1.77 7.80
N PRO A 35 -1.47 -2.82 8.51
CA PRO A 35 -2.37 -3.76 9.17
C PRO A 35 -3.24 -3.04 10.20
N PHE A 36 -4.57 -3.08 9.96
CA PHE A 36 -5.57 -2.37 10.76
C PHE A 36 -6.88 -3.16 10.83
N GLN A 37 -7.50 -3.24 12.02
CA GLN A 37 -8.76 -3.96 12.27
C GLN A 37 -8.79 -5.40 11.74
N LEU A 38 -7.68 -6.12 11.92
CA LEU A 38 -7.58 -7.51 11.50
C LEU A 38 -8.38 -8.42 12.43
N THR A 39 -9.17 -9.33 11.86
CA THR A 39 -9.96 -10.32 12.61
C THR A 39 -9.19 -11.61 12.88
N GLU A 40 -8.10 -11.86 12.16
CA GLU A 40 -7.26 -13.06 12.26
C GLU A 40 -5.84 -12.71 12.73
N ALA A 41 -5.14 -13.69 13.30
CA ALA A 41 -3.76 -13.55 13.77
C ALA A 41 -2.88 -14.68 13.18
N PRO A 42 -2.56 -14.65 11.88
CA PRO A 42 -1.87 -15.74 11.20
C PRO A 42 -0.37 -15.82 11.51
N HIS A 43 0.26 -14.74 11.99
CA HIS A 43 1.69 -14.65 12.25
C HIS A 43 2.55 -15.12 11.08
N ASP A 44 2.21 -14.68 9.85
CA ASP A 44 2.79 -15.16 8.60
C ASP A 44 3.56 -14.11 7.81
N ALA A 45 3.63 -12.85 8.28
CA ALA A 45 4.26 -11.76 7.55
C ALA A 45 5.78 -11.97 7.36
N ASP A 46 6.26 -11.93 6.12
CA ASP A 46 7.70 -11.79 5.82
C ASP A 46 8.12 -10.32 5.87
N ALA A 47 7.23 -9.41 5.47
CA ALA A 47 7.41 -7.98 5.66
C ALA A 47 6.10 -7.27 6.03
N ILE A 48 6.23 -6.22 6.83
CA ILE A 48 5.17 -5.27 7.15
C ILE A 48 5.64 -3.89 6.70
N PHE A 49 4.83 -3.23 5.89
CA PHE A 49 5.04 -1.87 5.42
C PHE A 49 4.08 -0.94 6.14
N ILE A 50 4.59 0.10 6.77
CA ILE A 50 3.81 1.18 7.36
C ILE A 50 3.99 2.39 6.47
N THR A 51 2.89 2.94 5.93
CA THR A 51 2.95 4.12 5.07
C THR A 51 3.14 5.40 5.88
N HIS A 52 2.50 5.48 7.04
CA HIS A 52 2.62 6.56 8.00
C HIS A 52 2.03 6.15 9.37
N ASP A 53 2.17 6.98 10.40
CA ASP A 53 1.84 6.61 11.77
C ASP A 53 0.47 7.11 12.28
N HIS A 54 -0.47 7.41 11.39
CA HIS A 54 -1.87 7.55 11.78
C HIS A 54 -2.43 6.22 12.27
N TYR A 55 -3.39 6.28 13.21
CA TYR A 55 -3.92 5.11 13.93
C TYR A 55 -4.56 4.04 13.03
N ASP A 56 -5.05 4.43 11.87
CA ASP A 56 -5.71 3.58 10.86
C ASP A 56 -4.74 2.99 9.81
N HIS A 57 -3.45 3.33 9.91
CA HIS A 57 -2.36 2.78 9.12
C HIS A 57 -1.30 2.10 9.99
N PHE A 58 -1.11 2.59 11.22
CA PHE A 58 -0.24 1.95 12.19
C PHE A 58 -1.00 1.60 13.48
N SER A 59 -1.57 0.40 13.50
CA SER A 59 -2.14 -0.25 14.67
C SER A 59 -1.14 -1.27 15.23
N PRO A 60 -0.46 -1.00 16.36
CA PRO A 60 0.45 -1.97 16.96
C PRO A 60 -0.24 -3.29 17.32
N GLU A 61 -1.52 -3.23 17.73
CA GLU A 61 -2.32 -4.41 18.09
C GLU A 61 -2.57 -5.31 16.89
N ASP A 62 -2.76 -4.72 15.69
CA ASP A 62 -2.96 -5.49 14.46
C ASP A 62 -1.62 -5.94 13.86
N ALA A 63 -0.59 -5.11 13.91
CA ALA A 63 0.74 -5.48 13.46
C ALA A 63 1.26 -6.75 14.17
N VAL A 64 1.06 -6.89 15.48
CA VAL A 64 1.49 -8.10 16.21
C VAL A 64 0.73 -9.36 15.80
N LYS A 65 -0.49 -9.26 15.25
CA LYS A 65 -1.26 -10.41 14.75
C LYS A 65 -0.62 -11.07 13.52
N VAL A 66 0.14 -10.31 12.76
CA VAL A 66 0.79 -10.82 11.53
C VAL A 66 2.30 -11.03 11.71
N LEU A 67 2.91 -10.40 12.72
CA LEU A 67 4.34 -10.54 13.04
C LEU A 67 4.74 -11.99 13.34
N LYS A 68 5.87 -12.41 12.79
CA LYS A 68 6.66 -13.60 13.17
C LYS A 68 8.11 -13.17 13.47
N GLU A 69 8.93 -14.03 14.04
CA GLU A 69 10.30 -13.73 14.45
C GLU A 69 11.18 -13.18 13.31
N SER A 70 10.95 -13.64 12.09
CA SER A 70 11.74 -13.23 10.90
C SER A 70 11.15 -12.05 10.12
N THR A 71 10.08 -11.42 10.59
CA THR A 71 9.42 -10.32 9.88
C THR A 71 10.32 -9.10 9.81
N VAL A 72 10.45 -8.52 8.61
CA VAL A 72 11.07 -7.21 8.41
C VAL A 72 9.98 -6.14 8.47
N VAL A 73 10.13 -5.14 9.35
CA VAL A 73 9.21 -3.99 9.39
C VAL A 73 9.87 -2.80 8.71
N ILE A 74 9.15 -2.19 7.80
CA ILE A 74 9.58 -1.06 6.98
C ILE A 74 8.61 0.10 7.23
N ALA A 75 9.16 1.29 7.47
CA ALA A 75 8.38 2.50 7.71
C ALA A 75 9.11 3.74 7.18
N PRO A 76 8.44 4.90 7.04
CA PRO A 76 9.16 6.16 6.85
C PRO A 76 10.17 6.38 7.97
N GLU A 77 11.34 6.91 7.66
CA GLU A 77 12.35 7.20 8.68
C GLU A 77 11.80 8.12 9.79
N SER A 78 10.90 9.04 9.42
CA SER A 78 10.21 9.92 10.37
C SER A 78 9.32 9.17 11.38
N CYS A 79 8.79 8.00 11.01
CA CYS A 79 7.93 7.17 11.87
C CYS A 79 8.69 6.01 12.54
N ALA A 80 9.89 5.65 12.06
CA ALA A 80 10.60 4.44 12.45
C ALA A 80 10.83 4.33 13.98
N ALA A 81 11.14 5.44 14.65
CA ALA A 81 11.33 5.47 16.09
C ALA A 81 10.03 5.15 16.86
N ASN A 82 8.89 5.71 16.44
CA ASN A 82 7.57 5.44 17.00
C ASN A 82 7.17 3.97 16.79
N VAL A 83 7.36 3.46 15.58
CA VAL A 83 7.06 2.05 15.25
C VAL A 83 7.94 1.10 16.08
N HIS A 84 9.24 1.38 16.19
CA HIS A 84 10.16 0.63 17.04
C HIS A 84 9.72 0.62 18.51
N GLU A 85 9.38 1.79 19.06
CA GLU A 85 8.92 1.92 20.47
C GLU A 85 7.68 1.06 20.74
N LYS A 86 6.72 1.05 19.81
CA LYS A 86 5.44 0.34 19.98
C LYS A 86 5.55 -1.17 19.76
N LEU A 87 6.39 -1.62 18.83
CA LEU A 87 6.51 -3.05 18.49
C LEU A 87 7.68 -3.75 19.19
N GLY A 88 8.66 -3.00 19.71
CA GLY A 88 9.85 -3.56 20.36
C GLY A 88 10.82 -4.30 19.42
N ILE A 89 10.75 -4.06 18.11
CA ILE A 89 11.55 -4.72 17.08
C ILE A 89 12.29 -3.71 16.21
N ALA A 90 13.31 -4.17 15.49
CA ALA A 90 14.03 -3.32 14.55
C ALA A 90 13.14 -2.91 13.38
N VAL A 91 13.23 -1.65 12.96
CA VAL A 91 12.50 -1.08 11.82
C VAL A 91 13.50 -0.57 10.79
N LEU A 92 13.29 -0.93 9.53
CA LEU A 92 14.01 -0.35 8.42
C LEU A 92 13.35 0.98 8.05
N GLY A 93 13.97 2.09 8.45
CA GLY A 93 13.54 3.43 8.06
C GLY A 93 13.90 3.71 6.60
N MET A 94 12.93 4.20 5.81
CA MET A 94 13.16 4.64 4.42
C MET A 94 12.80 6.11 4.25
N LYS A 95 13.47 6.76 3.30
CA LYS A 95 13.18 8.12 2.85
C LYS A 95 12.57 8.10 1.44
N PRO A 96 11.86 9.15 1.03
CA PRO A 96 11.43 9.27 -0.36
C PRO A 96 12.60 9.09 -1.35
N GLY A 97 12.41 8.20 -2.33
CA GLY A 97 13.42 7.85 -3.33
C GLY A 97 14.36 6.71 -2.95
N ASP A 98 14.30 6.22 -1.72
CA ASP A 98 15.10 5.05 -1.32
C ASP A 98 14.60 3.77 -2.01
N THR A 99 15.53 2.83 -2.18
CA THR A 99 15.25 1.47 -2.63
C THR A 99 15.80 0.47 -1.63
N ALA A 100 15.02 -0.55 -1.31
CA ALA A 100 15.41 -1.64 -0.43
C ALA A 100 15.03 -3.00 -1.03
N PHE A 101 15.56 -4.07 -0.44
CA PHE A 101 15.23 -5.43 -0.85
C PHE A 101 14.79 -6.25 0.36
N VAL A 102 13.70 -6.99 0.21
CA VAL A 102 13.17 -7.93 1.21
C VAL A 102 13.29 -9.34 0.66
N GLY A 103 13.97 -10.22 1.38
CA GLY A 103 14.11 -11.61 0.96
C GLY A 103 15.05 -12.39 1.88
N LYS A 104 15.04 -13.71 1.73
CA LYS A 104 16.00 -14.57 2.41
C LYS A 104 17.34 -14.52 1.66
N ALA A 105 18.44 -14.38 2.40
CA ALA A 105 19.76 -14.60 1.84
C ALA A 105 19.83 -15.99 1.20
N VAL A 106 20.25 -16.08 -0.06
CA VAL A 106 20.44 -17.37 -0.71
C VAL A 106 21.72 -18.05 -0.21
N PRO A 107 21.74 -19.39 -0.06
CA PRO A 107 22.87 -20.11 0.55
C PRO A 107 24.22 -19.93 -0.14
N ASP A 108 24.24 -19.52 -1.41
CA ASP A 108 25.47 -19.29 -2.19
C ASP A 108 26.03 -17.87 -2.05
N GLY A 109 25.39 -17.04 -1.19
CA GLY A 109 25.79 -15.66 -0.94
C GLY A 109 25.40 -14.68 -2.05
N SER A 110 24.66 -15.12 -3.07
CA SER A 110 23.96 -14.21 -3.96
C SER A 110 22.70 -13.68 -3.25
N GLU A 111 22.50 -12.37 -3.26
CA GLU A 111 21.22 -11.81 -2.90
C GLU A 111 20.29 -12.07 -4.10
N ASP A 112 19.30 -12.93 -3.93
CA ASP A 112 18.15 -12.99 -4.81
C ASP A 112 17.08 -12.04 -4.23
N PRO A 113 17.05 -10.77 -4.64
CA PRO A 113 16.07 -9.82 -4.14
C PRO A 113 14.72 -10.17 -4.79
N ARG A 114 14.01 -11.12 -4.18
CA ARG A 114 12.68 -11.53 -4.64
C ARG A 114 11.70 -10.37 -4.64
N ILE A 115 11.90 -9.40 -3.73
CA ILE A 115 11.02 -8.25 -3.53
C ILE A 115 11.86 -6.99 -3.48
N CYS A 116 11.78 -6.21 -4.54
CA CYS A 116 12.32 -4.86 -4.59
C CYS A 116 11.28 -3.88 -4.05
N VAL A 117 11.70 -2.93 -3.24
CA VAL A 117 10.85 -1.91 -2.61
C VAL A 117 11.40 -0.54 -2.99
N GLU A 118 10.56 0.32 -3.54
CA GLU A 118 10.86 1.72 -3.86
C GLU A 118 9.94 2.61 -3.03
N ALA A 119 10.50 3.59 -2.32
CA ALA A 119 9.77 4.52 -1.47
C ALA A 119 9.36 5.77 -2.27
N VAL A 120 8.07 6.06 -2.30
CA VAL A 120 7.47 7.21 -2.98
C VAL A 120 6.88 8.14 -1.95
N ARG A 121 7.17 9.46 -2.01
CA ARG A 121 6.61 10.41 -1.06
C ARG A 121 5.08 10.49 -1.20
N ALA A 122 4.37 10.40 -0.08
CA ALA A 122 2.92 10.51 0.02
C ALA A 122 2.55 11.77 0.83
N TYR A 123 1.74 12.66 0.24
CA TYR A 123 1.32 13.91 0.91
C TYR A 123 0.11 14.54 0.23
N ASN A 124 -0.58 15.43 0.98
CA ASN A 124 -1.67 16.22 0.46
C ASN A 124 -1.21 17.51 -0.21
N VAL A 125 -1.93 17.92 -1.26
CA VAL A 125 -1.75 19.19 -1.96
C VAL A 125 -3.01 20.05 -1.97
N GLU A 126 -4.18 19.47 -1.74
CA GLU A 126 -5.43 20.19 -1.66
C GLU A 126 -5.44 21.11 -0.43
N PRO A 127 -5.80 22.40 -0.56
CA PRO A 127 -5.70 23.38 0.51
C PRO A 127 -6.38 22.98 1.82
N GLU A 128 -7.54 22.32 1.74
CA GLU A 128 -8.32 21.86 2.89
C GLU A 128 -7.73 20.64 3.59
N ARG A 129 -6.77 19.96 2.96
CA ARG A 129 -6.16 18.70 3.46
C ARG A 129 -4.69 18.82 3.84
N LEU A 130 -4.03 19.96 3.57
CA LEU A 130 -2.58 20.14 3.82
C LEU A 130 -2.12 19.79 5.23
N GLY A 131 -3.01 19.90 6.22
CA GLY A 131 -2.70 19.60 7.62
C GLY A 131 -2.77 18.12 7.98
N PHE A 132 -3.35 17.27 7.14
CA PHE A 132 -3.50 15.84 7.45
C PHE A 132 -2.25 15.04 7.07
N HIS A 133 -1.72 15.26 5.87
CA HIS A 133 -0.52 14.58 5.37
C HIS A 133 0.46 15.63 4.80
N PRO A 134 1.17 16.37 5.69
CA PRO A 134 2.12 17.39 5.27
C PRO A 134 3.29 16.79 4.50
N LYS A 135 3.75 17.47 3.45
CA LYS A 135 4.92 17.04 2.64
C LYS A 135 6.19 16.85 3.49
N ASP A 136 6.37 17.67 4.51
CA ASP A 136 7.56 17.66 5.37
C ASP A 136 7.62 16.46 6.33
N ASN A 137 6.55 15.68 6.45
CA ASN A 137 6.55 14.43 7.22
C ASN A 137 7.33 13.33 6.53
N ASP A 138 7.64 13.44 5.24
CA ASP A 138 8.30 12.41 4.44
C ASP A 138 7.63 11.03 4.54
N TRP A 139 6.30 11.00 4.68
CA TRP A 139 5.51 9.79 4.66
C TRP A 139 5.51 9.14 3.28
N LEU A 140 5.24 7.84 3.22
CA LEU A 140 5.57 7.03 2.06
C LEU A 140 4.36 6.24 1.53
N GLY A 141 4.26 6.18 0.21
CA GLY A 141 3.74 5.03 -0.49
C GLY A 141 4.90 4.13 -0.94
N TYR A 142 4.60 2.92 -1.36
CA TYR A 142 5.61 1.94 -1.76
C TYR A 142 5.29 1.34 -3.13
N VAL A 143 6.30 1.26 -4.00
CA VAL A 143 6.24 0.37 -5.17
C VAL A 143 7.00 -0.90 -4.81
N VAL A 144 6.30 -2.02 -4.76
CA VAL A 144 6.91 -3.32 -4.48
C VAL A 144 6.83 -4.20 -5.72
N THR A 145 7.95 -4.85 -6.06
CA THR A 145 7.98 -5.81 -7.18
C THR A 145 7.92 -7.23 -6.62
N VAL A 146 6.82 -7.92 -6.86
CA VAL A 146 6.56 -9.30 -6.43
C VAL A 146 6.27 -10.13 -7.66
N ASP A 147 7.00 -11.22 -7.88
CA ASP A 147 6.85 -12.12 -9.03
C ASP A 147 6.90 -11.40 -10.40
N GLY A 148 7.69 -10.33 -10.48
CA GLY A 148 7.81 -9.50 -11.68
C GLY A 148 6.63 -8.57 -11.93
N VAL A 149 5.69 -8.43 -11.01
CA VAL A 149 4.57 -7.47 -11.02
C VAL A 149 4.89 -6.31 -10.07
N ARG A 150 4.73 -5.09 -10.53
CA ARG A 150 4.96 -3.86 -9.76
C ARG A 150 3.64 -3.38 -9.15
N TYR A 151 3.54 -3.44 -7.83
CA TYR A 151 2.38 -2.98 -7.05
C TYR A 151 2.70 -1.64 -6.42
N TYR A 152 1.91 -0.62 -6.68
CA TYR A 152 2.00 0.67 -6.01
C TYR A 152 0.91 0.78 -4.95
N VAL A 153 1.30 0.76 -3.69
CA VAL A 153 0.45 1.07 -2.53
C VAL A 153 0.72 2.53 -2.17
N SER A 154 -0.23 3.41 -2.44
CA SER A 154 0.03 4.85 -2.37
C SER A 154 0.11 5.41 -0.95
N GLY A 155 -0.46 4.72 0.05
CA GLY A 155 -0.76 5.34 1.34
C GLY A 155 -1.77 6.48 1.18
N ASP A 156 -1.86 7.34 2.17
CA ASP A 156 -2.72 8.51 2.15
C ASP A 156 -2.04 9.69 1.45
N THR A 157 -2.63 10.10 0.35
CA THR A 157 -2.03 11.10 -0.53
C THR A 157 -3.07 11.77 -1.43
N ASP A 158 -2.71 12.91 -2.00
CA ASP A 158 -3.31 13.48 -3.20
C ASP A 158 -2.39 13.25 -4.40
N GLN A 159 -2.87 13.57 -5.63
CA GLN A 159 -2.02 13.62 -6.80
C GLN A 159 -0.96 14.71 -6.62
N ASN A 160 0.30 14.34 -6.74
CA ASN A 160 1.42 15.24 -6.56
C ASN A 160 2.55 14.93 -7.56
N GLU A 161 3.60 15.77 -7.56
CA GLU A 161 4.71 15.64 -8.50
C GLU A 161 5.50 14.34 -8.35
N ASP A 162 5.57 13.79 -7.12
CA ASP A 162 6.33 12.57 -6.83
C ASP A 162 5.56 11.34 -7.33
N ASN A 163 4.27 11.20 -6.99
CA ASN A 163 3.49 10.03 -7.35
C ASN A 163 3.07 9.98 -8.82
N LEU A 164 3.05 11.11 -9.53
CA LEU A 164 2.86 11.15 -10.99
C LEU A 164 4.03 10.51 -11.77
N GLN A 165 5.19 10.31 -11.14
CA GLN A 165 6.34 9.65 -11.77
C GLN A 165 6.30 8.13 -11.59
N VAL A 166 5.36 7.60 -10.80
CA VAL A 166 5.25 6.16 -10.54
C VAL A 166 4.90 5.41 -11.81
N THR A 167 5.64 4.32 -12.05
CA THR A 167 5.29 3.30 -13.03
C THR A 167 4.99 2.01 -12.30
N CYS A 168 3.79 1.46 -12.49
CA CYS A 168 3.36 0.22 -11.86
C CYS A 168 2.44 -0.58 -12.77
N ASP A 169 2.31 -1.89 -12.50
CA ASP A 169 1.34 -2.75 -13.16
C ASP A 169 -0.01 -2.66 -12.45
N VAL A 170 0.02 -2.59 -11.11
CA VAL A 170 -1.17 -2.51 -10.26
C VAL A 170 -1.04 -1.33 -9.31
N ALA A 171 -2.07 -0.50 -9.24
CA ALA A 171 -2.15 0.61 -8.28
C ALA A 171 -3.22 0.30 -7.21
N LEU A 172 -2.86 0.44 -5.93
CA LEU A 172 -3.78 0.32 -4.80
C LEU A 172 -3.94 1.72 -4.21
N ILE A 173 -5.13 2.32 -4.42
CA ILE A 173 -5.35 3.77 -4.28
C ILE A 173 -6.55 4.06 -3.38
N PRO A 174 -6.44 4.98 -2.41
CA PRO A 174 -7.57 5.42 -1.61
C PRO A 174 -8.62 6.14 -2.47
N ILE A 175 -9.90 5.90 -2.16
CA ILE A 175 -11.03 6.55 -2.84
C ILE A 175 -12.06 7.14 -1.87
N GLY A 176 -11.79 7.11 -0.56
CA GLY A 176 -12.75 7.45 0.48
C GLY A 176 -13.02 8.95 0.64
N GLY A 177 -12.23 9.82 0.03
CA GLY A 177 -12.31 11.29 0.21
C GLY A 177 -11.82 11.73 1.59
N THR A 178 -12.35 12.80 2.10
CA THR A 178 -12.09 13.43 3.41
C THR A 178 -10.61 13.82 3.61
N TYR A 179 -9.70 12.86 3.70
CA TYR A 179 -8.26 13.07 3.99
C TYR A 179 -7.35 12.77 2.79
N THR A 180 -7.88 12.07 1.80
CA THR A 180 -7.17 11.58 0.61
C THR A 180 -7.99 11.86 -0.64
N PHE A 181 -7.62 11.25 -1.75
CA PHE A 181 -8.44 11.26 -2.97
C PHE A 181 -9.91 10.91 -2.69
N ASP A 182 -10.82 11.68 -3.26
CA ASP A 182 -12.16 11.19 -3.54
C ASP A 182 -12.17 10.29 -4.80
N ALA A 183 -13.33 9.70 -5.11
CA ALA A 183 -13.48 8.81 -6.26
C ALA A 183 -13.08 9.45 -7.60
N ALA A 184 -13.41 10.73 -7.81
CA ALA A 184 -13.10 11.45 -9.04
C ALA A 184 -11.62 11.80 -9.14
N GLN A 185 -11.01 12.25 -8.04
CA GLN A 185 -9.58 12.56 -7.97
C GLN A 185 -8.75 11.29 -8.14
N ALA A 186 -9.12 10.19 -7.49
CA ALA A 186 -8.47 8.89 -7.62
C ALA A 186 -8.53 8.38 -9.08
N ALA A 187 -9.68 8.46 -9.73
CA ALA A 187 -9.82 8.08 -11.13
C ALA A 187 -8.96 8.94 -12.06
N ALA A 188 -8.92 10.27 -11.84
CA ALA A 188 -8.07 11.17 -12.61
C ALA A 188 -6.58 10.82 -12.46
N PHE A 189 -6.14 10.51 -11.24
CA PHE A 189 -4.78 10.09 -10.96
C PHE A 189 -4.44 8.74 -11.64
N VAL A 190 -5.30 7.74 -11.49
CA VAL A 190 -5.15 6.42 -12.13
C VAL A 190 -5.08 6.55 -13.64
N ASN A 191 -5.92 7.39 -14.24
CA ASN A 191 -5.92 7.66 -15.68
C ASN A 191 -4.63 8.37 -16.15
N ALA A 192 -3.98 9.14 -15.26
CA ALA A 192 -2.70 9.78 -15.55
C ALA A 192 -1.53 8.79 -15.53
N ILE A 193 -1.42 7.91 -14.52
CA ILE A 193 -0.32 6.95 -14.37
C ILE A 193 -0.52 5.66 -15.18
N ARG A 194 -1.77 5.35 -15.59
CA ARG A 194 -2.13 4.24 -16.48
C ARG A 194 -1.59 2.86 -16.09
N PRO A 195 -1.86 2.36 -14.89
CA PRO A 195 -1.54 0.99 -14.55
C PRO A 195 -2.37 0.01 -15.39
N GLN A 196 -2.03 -1.28 -15.39
CA GLN A 196 -2.86 -2.31 -16.02
C GLN A 196 -4.12 -2.58 -15.19
N ALA A 197 -4.01 -2.50 -13.85
CA ALA A 197 -5.13 -2.66 -12.95
C ALA A 197 -5.08 -1.65 -11.79
N VAL A 198 -6.25 -1.33 -11.24
CA VAL A 198 -6.40 -0.56 -10.01
C VAL A 198 -7.27 -1.29 -9.00
N VAL A 199 -6.86 -1.26 -7.75
CA VAL A 199 -7.59 -1.78 -6.60
C VAL A 199 -7.93 -0.61 -5.68
N PRO A 200 -9.21 -0.23 -5.53
CA PRO A 200 -9.62 0.82 -4.62
C PRO A 200 -9.47 0.39 -3.16
N THR A 201 -8.95 1.30 -2.32
CA THR A 201 -8.70 1.10 -0.88
C THR A 201 -9.25 2.29 -0.09
N HIS A 202 -9.15 2.24 1.24
CA HIS A 202 -9.42 3.34 2.16
C HIS A 202 -10.83 3.95 2.02
N TYR A 203 -11.87 3.09 1.98
CA TYR A 203 -13.27 3.51 1.87
C TYR A 203 -14.20 2.51 2.57
N GLY A 204 -15.39 2.99 2.98
CA GLY A 204 -16.46 2.16 3.53
C GLY A 204 -16.19 1.57 4.92
N THR A 205 -15.17 2.08 5.64
CA THR A 205 -14.80 1.72 7.01
C THR A 205 -14.64 2.97 7.86
N ALA A 206 -13.39 3.36 8.22
CA ALA A 206 -13.13 4.56 9.01
C ALA A 206 -13.54 5.86 8.30
N VAL A 207 -13.45 5.89 6.97
CA VAL A 207 -13.86 7.02 6.13
C VAL A 207 -14.59 6.56 4.88
N GLY A 208 -15.29 7.49 4.23
CA GLY A 208 -16.05 7.25 3.02
C GLY A 208 -17.24 6.29 3.22
N THR A 209 -17.89 5.97 2.13
CA THR A 209 -18.99 5.00 2.09
C THR A 209 -18.62 3.81 1.23
N LYS A 210 -19.30 2.67 1.41
CA LYS A 210 -19.09 1.49 0.56
C LYS A 210 -19.43 1.79 -0.90
N ASP A 211 -20.33 2.73 -1.15
CA ASP A 211 -20.79 3.10 -2.49
C ASP A 211 -19.78 3.99 -3.25
N ALA A 212 -18.70 4.47 -2.59
CA ALA A 212 -17.66 5.26 -3.26
C ALA A 212 -17.05 4.54 -4.47
N VAL A 213 -17.04 3.22 -4.47
CA VAL A 213 -16.58 2.41 -5.59
C VAL A 213 -17.49 2.51 -6.81
N ASP A 214 -18.80 2.70 -6.62
CA ASP A 214 -19.76 2.85 -7.71
C ASP A 214 -19.59 4.20 -8.44
N ASP A 215 -19.12 5.22 -7.71
CA ASP A 215 -18.74 6.52 -8.29
C ASP A 215 -17.36 6.44 -8.99
N PHE A 216 -16.43 5.61 -8.47
CA PHE A 216 -15.07 5.48 -8.99
C PHE A 216 -15.01 4.73 -10.32
N ILE A 217 -15.63 3.54 -10.39
CA ILE A 217 -15.51 2.63 -11.55
C ILE A 217 -15.83 3.30 -12.89
N PRO A 218 -16.93 4.07 -13.03
CA PRO A 218 -17.28 4.68 -14.32
C PRO A 218 -16.30 5.74 -14.81
N LEU A 219 -15.47 6.29 -13.93
CA LEU A 219 -14.51 7.35 -14.23
C LEU A 219 -13.12 6.82 -14.64
N VAL A 220 -12.86 5.53 -14.40
CA VAL A 220 -11.60 4.88 -14.82
C VAL A 220 -11.64 4.64 -16.32
N GLU A 221 -10.59 5.07 -17.04
CA GLU A 221 -10.49 4.92 -18.49
C GLU A 221 -10.44 3.45 -18.95
N ARG A 222 -10.98 3.20 -20.13
CA ARG A 222 -10.88 1.89 -20.78
C ARG A 222 -9.41 1.50 -20.97
N GLY A 223 -9.06 0.31 -20.52
CA GLY A 223 -7.69 -0.22 -20.57
C GLY A 223 -7.04 -0.36 -19.20
N VAL A 224 -7.61 0.26 -18.16
CA VAL A 224 -7.27 -0.01 -16.76
C VAL A 224 -8.38 -0.89 -16.18
N GLN A 225 -8.01 -2.07 -15.69
CA GLN A 225 -8.96 -2.99 -15.06
C GLN A 225 -9.21 -2.57 -13.60
N THR A 226 -10.45 -2.26 -13.23
CA THR A 226 -10.78 -2.01 -11.82
C THR A 226 -11.15 -3.32 -11.14
N MET A 227 -10.48 -3.63 -10.02
CA MET A 227 -10.69 -4.84 -9.24
C MET A 227 -11.04 -4.50 -7.80
N VAL A 228 -12.28 -4.74 -7.38
CA VAL A 228 -12.74 -4.53 -6.01
C VAL A 228 -12.31 -5.72 -5.17
N LYS A 229 -11.43 -5.51 -4.21
CA LYS A 229 -10.83 -6.53 -3.34
C LYS A 229 -11.12 -6.31 -1.85
N MET A 230 -11.86 -5.25 -1.49
CA MET A 230 -12.21 -4.93 -0.11
C MET A 230 -13.12 -6.00 0.49
N GLU A 231 -12.74 -6.53 1.66
CA GLU A 231 -13.44 -7.66 2.29
C GLU A 231 -14.54 -7.22 3.28
N TRP A 232 -14.45 -6.01 3.87
CA TRP A 232 -15.36 -5.49 4.90
C TRP A 232 -15.68 -6.54 5.98
N PRO A 233 -14.71 -6.89 6.82
CA PRO A 233 -14.94 -7.87 7.87
C PRO A 233 -16.06 -7.40 8.83
N ASP A 234 -16.80 -8.36 9.39
CA ASP A 234 -17.70 -8.07 10.49
C ASP A 234 -16.87 -7.82 11.75
N LEU A 235 -16.87 -6.60 12.21
CA LEU A 235 -16.09 -6.17 13.38
C LEU A 235 -16.88 -6.29 14.70
N GLY A 236 -18.11 -6.84 14.66
CA GLY A 236 -18.96 -7.11 15.83
C GLY A 236 -19.87 -5.95 16.22
#